data_75d0d5c1c16de19b31b3a7e08ee3958e
#
_entry.id   75d0d5c1c16de19b31b3a7e08ee3958e
#
_cell.length_a   1.000
_cell.length_b   1.000
_cell.length_c   1.000
_cell.angle_alpha   90.00
_cell.angle_beta   90.00
_cell.angle_gamma   90.00
#
_symmetry.space_group_name_H-M   'P 1'
#
loop_
_entity.id
_entity.type
_entity.pdbx_description
1 polymer ?
#
loop_
_entity_poly.entity_id
_entity_poly.type
_entity_poly.pdbx_seq_one_letter_code
_entity_poly.pdbx_strand_id
1 'polypeptide(L)'
;ASILVMPARAADSLETEFARAELLSAVEATGNLSEIQLALQVTLQPGWKIYWRSPGDAGLPTQLSINEAASSELKLTMAYPLPKRFSLFGLDTYGYGDAVMFPVRLSGHLPGQPLDLQVDLNALVCSDICVPFNGPLAVRLPAGAARPSIYSREIARATALVPRETSS
;
A
#
# COMPACT_ATOMS: atom_id res chain seq x y z
N ALA A 1 23.25 34.50 4.24
CA ALA A 1 22.30 33.69 3.46
C ALA A 1 21.95 32.46 4.26
N SER A 2 20.75 32.40 4.85
CA SER A 2 20.24 31.21 5.55
C SER A 2 19.76 30.23 4.53
N ILE A 3 20.46 29.10 4.42
CA ILE A 3 19.99 27.96 3.63
C ILE A 3 18.88 27.30 4.44
N LEU A 4 17.64 27.48 4.01
CA LEU A 4 16.50 26.70 4.50
C LEU A 4 16.68 25.26 4.01
N VAL A 5 17.19 24.39 4.87
CA VAL A 5 17.14 22.96 4.64
C VAL A 5 15.69 22.55 4.81
N MET A 6 14.94 22.45 3.72
CA MET A 6 13.63 21.82 3.74
C MET A 6 13.82 20.35 4.07
N PRO A 7 13.09 19.81 5.08
CA PRO A 7 13.13 18.37 5.32
C PRO A 7 12.64 17.65 4.06
N ALA A 8 13.39 16.65 3.66
CA ALA A 8 13.00 15.81 2.54
C ALA A 8 11.61 15.22 2.84
N ARG A 9 10.61 15.61 2.07
CA ARG A 9 9.26 15.07 2.19
C ARG A 9 9.31 13.62 1.68
N ALA A 10 8.84 12.70 2.48
CA ALA A 10 8.58 11.34 2.00
C ALA A 10 7.63 11.46 0.79
N ALA A 11 7.97 10.81 -0.31
CA ALA A 11 7.18 10.85 -1.52
C ALA A 11 5.92 9.99 -1.36
N ASP A 12 4.85 10.35 -2.05
CA ASP A 12 3.64 9.55 -2.15
C ASP A 12 3.80 8.32 -3.08
N SER A 13 4.95 8.22 -3.74
CA SER A 13 5.32 7.11 -4.61
C SER A 13 6.75 6.62 -4.37
N LEU A 14 6.97 5.35 -4.60
CA LEU A 14 8.26 4.67 -4.58
C LEU A 14 8.47 4.00 -5.92
N GLU A 15 9.58 4.28 -6.58
CA GLU A 15 9.85 3.75 -7.92
C GLU A 15 11.25 3.15 -7.99
N THR A 16 11.33 2.00 -8.62
CA THR A 16 12.57 1.34 -9.03
C THR A 16 12.50 1.03 -10.53
N GLU A 17 13.55 0.46 -11.07
CA GLU A 17 13.58 0.00 -12.47
C GLU A 17 12.45 -1.02 -12.78
N PHE A 18 12.02 -1.81 -11.79
CA PHE A 18 11.15 -2.96 -11.99
C PHE A 18 9.73 -2.78 -11.46
N ALA A 19 9.52 -1.82 -10.57
CA ALA A 19 8.24 -1.65 -9.90
C ALA A 19 8.02 -0.20 -9.46
N ARG A 20 6.74 0.16 -9.35
CA ARG A 20 6.29 1.43 -8.80
C ARG A 20 5.18 1.17 -7.79
N ALA A 21 5.26 1.78 -6.63
CA ALA A 21 4.22 1.75 -5.60
C ALA A 21 3.74 3.16 -5.29
N GLU A 22 2.45 3.31 -5.08
CA GLU A 22 1.79 4.56 -4.70
C GLU A 22 0.81 4.30 -3.57
N LEU A 23 0.78 5.18 -2.59
CA LEU A 23 -0.25 5.16 -1.55
C LEU A 23 -1.34 6.17 -1.92
N LEU A 24 -2.54 5.68 -2.18
CA LEU A 24 -3.68 6.44 -2.67
C LEU A 24 -4.76 6.57 -1.60
N SER A 25 -5.50 7.67 -1.62
CA SER A 25 -6.65 7.87 -0.74
C SER A 25 -7.95 7.86 -1.52
N ALA A 26 -8.97 7.21 -0.94
CA ALA A 26 -10.33 7.24 -1.48
C ALA A 26 -11.04 8.59 -1.25
N VAL A 27 -10.52 9.44 -0.37
CA VAL A 27 -11.10 10.75 -0.02
C VAL A 27 -10.09 11.86 -0.18
N GLU A 28 -10.58 13.07 -0.44
CA GLU A 28 -9.74 14.25 -0.64
C GLU A 28 -9.31 14.93 0.66
N ALA A 29 -10.03 14.68 1.74
CA ALA A 29 -9.81 15.26 3.07
C ALA A 29 -10.29 14.31 4.15
N THR A 30 -9.88 14.56 5.39
CA THR A 30 -10.18 13.67 6.52
C THR A 30 -11.63 13.69 6.98
N GLY A 31 -12.34 14.80 6.80
CA GLY A 31 -13.70 14.95 7.33
C GLY A 31 -13.79 14.57 8.80
N ASN A 32 -14.93 14.01 9.20
CA ASN A 32 -15.12 13.44 10.53
C ASN A 32 -15.05 11.90 10.51
N LEU A 33 -14.33 11.33 9.55
CA LEU A 33 -14.22 9.89 9.40
C LEU A 33 -13.39 9.29 10.53
N SER A 34 -13.88 8.23 11.14
CA SER A 34 -13.15 7.42 12.12
C SER A 34 -12.23 6.40 11.44
N GLU A 35 -12.46 6.14 10.16
CA GLU A 35 -11.70 5.22 9.34
C GLU A 35 -11.51 5.82 7.94
N ILE A 36 -10.29 5.81 7.44
CA ILE A 36 -9.95 6.31 6.11
C ILE A 36 -9.57 5.14 5.22
N GLN A 37 -10.22 5.05 4.07
CA GLN A 37 -9.93 4.05 3.07
C GLN A 37 -8.82 4.54 2.15
N LEU A 38 -7.76 3.77 2.11
CA LEU A 38 -6.58 3.97 1.27
C LEU A 38 -6.37 2.77 0.35
N ALA A 39 -5.38 2.84 -0.49
CA ALA A 39 -4.88 1.69 -1.24
C ALA A 39 -3.39 1.82 -1.54
N LEU A 40 -2.72 0.68 -1.56
CA LEU A 40 -1.38 0.55 -2.11
C LEU A 40 -1.49 0.02 -3.53
N GLN A 41 -1.20 0.87 -4.50
CA GLN A 41 -1.15 0.51 -5.92
C GLN A 41 0.26 0.14 -6.29
N VAL A 42 0.47 -1.08 -6.77
CA VAL A 42 1.76 -1.55 -7.28
C VAL A 42 1.63 -1.85 -8.77
N THR A 43 2.54 -1.28 -9.54
CA THR A 43 2.67 -1.54 -10.98
C THR A 43 4.04 -2.16 -11.24
N LEU A 44 4.06 -3.25 -11.97
CA LEU A 44 5.26 -4.05 -12.23
C LEU A 44 5.61 -4.02 -13.71
N GLN A 45 6.90 -4.08 -14.01
CA GLN A 45 7.36 -4.33 -15.38
C GLN A 45 6.94 -5.73 -15.83
N PRO A 46 6.75 -5.95 -17.14
CA PRO A 46 6.40 -7.26 -17.66
C PRO A 46 7.34 -8.39 -17.17
N GLY A 47 6.77 -9.50 -16.73
CA GLY A 47 7.52 -10.64 -16.22
C GLY A 47 7.94 -10.55 -14.75
N TRP A 48 7.71 -9.41 -14.10
CA TRP A 48 7.96 -9.25 -12.68
C TRP A 48 6.70 -9.53 -11.86
N LYS A 49 6.89 -10.02 -10.62
CA LYS A 49 5.82 -10.33 -9.68
C LYS A 49 6.14 -9.82 -8.28
N ILE A 50 5.08 -9.54 -7.52
CA ILE A 50 5.11 -9.23 -6.10
C ILE A 50 4.22 -10.24 -5.36
N TYR A 51 4.44 -10.46 -4.07
CA TYR A 51 3.89 -11.62 -3.39
C TYR A 51 2.69 -11.31 -2.52
N TRP A 52 1.86 -12.33 -2.37
CA TRP A 52 0.74 -12.42 -1.45
C TRP A 52 1.23 -12.57 0.01
N ARG A 53 0.32 -12.40 0.98
CA ARG A 53 0.60 -12.59 2.41
C ARG A 53 1.23 -13.95 2.74
N SER A 54 0.95 -14.95 1.94
CA SER A 54 1.50 -16.31 2.05
C SER A 54 2.14 -16.67 0.71
N PRO A 55 3.42 -16.32 0.53
CA PRO A 55 4.04 -16.40 -0.79
C PRO A 55 4.26 -17.83 -1.30
N GLY A 56 4.21 -18.83 -0.43
CA GLY A 56 4.44 -20.23 -0.81
C GLY A 56 5.90 -20.67 -0.64
N ASP A 57 6.41 -21.37 -1.63
CA ASP A 57 7.73 -22.03 -1.54
C ASP A 57 8.91 -21.05 -1.60
N ALA A 58 8.69 -19.84 -2.09
CA ALA A 58 9.71 -18.79 -2.19
C ALA A 58 9.08 -17.41 -2.15
N GLY A 59 9.90 -16.37 -2.00
CA GLY A 59 9.46 -14.98 -1.92
C GLY A 59 9.23 -14.51 -0.49
N LEU A 60 8.80 -13.27 -0.35
CA LEU A 60 8.47 -12.63 0.91
C LEU A 60 7.09 -11.96 0.80
N PRO A 61 6.29 -11.96 1.87
CA PRO A 61 5.00 -11.27 1.84
C PRO A 61 5.19 -9.77 1.63
N THR A 62 4.28 -9.16 0.86
CA THR A 62 4.19 -7.71 0.74
C THR A 62 3.61 -7.17 2.04
N GLN A 63 4.33 -6.25 2.69
CA GLN A 63 3.94 -5.69 3.99
C GLN A 63 4.05 -4.17 3.98
N LEU A 64 3.13 -3.54 4.69
CA LEU A 64 3.09 -2.11 4.90
C LEU A 64 3.00 -1.86 6.40
N SER A 65 3.90 -1.04 6.94
CA SER A 65 3.95 -0.74 8.37
C SER A 65 3.99 0.77 8.59
N ILE A 66 3.41 1.21 9.71
CA ILE A 66 3.48 2.61 10.12
C ILE A 66 4.90 2.90 10.61
N ASN A 67 5.46 4.03 10.18
CA ASN A 67 6.74 4.48 10.68
C ASN A 67 6.65 4.73 12.20
N GLU A 68 7.61 4.22 12.97
CA GLU A 68 7.62 4.29 14.44
C GLU A 68 7.60 5.71 15.01
N ALA A 69 8.00 6.72 14.21
CA ALA A 69 7.89 8.12 14.60
C ALA A 69 6.44 8.64 14.60
N ALA A 70 5.50 7.89 14.03
CA ALA A 70 4.08 8.24 14.02
C ALA A 70 3.40 7.89 15.34
N SER A 71 2.20 8.43 15.56
CA SER A 71 1.41 8.15 16.75
C SER A 71 1.17 6.65 16.94
N SER A 72 1.38 6.16 18.17
CA SER A 72 1.15 4.77 18.56
C SER A 72 -0.33 4.34 18.50
N GLU A 73 -1.26 5.29 18.33
CA GLU A 73 -2.69 5.01 18.24
C GLU A 73 -3.15 4.68 16.82
N LEU A 74 -2.34 4.99 15.81
CA LEU A 74 -2.67 4.67 14.43
C LEU A 74 -2.64 3.17 14.19
N LYS A 75 -3.67 2.68 13.50
CA LYS A 75 -3.79 1.29 13.06
C LYS A 75 -3.95 1.23 11.56
N LEU A 76 -3.13 0.42 10.93
CA LEU A 76 -3.13 0.20 9.50
C LEU A 76 -3.42 -1.28 9.22
N THR A 77 -4.40 -1.53 8.39
CA THR A 77 -4.76 -2.90 7.96
C THR A 77 -4.72 -2.97 6.45
N MET A 78 -3.90 -3.86 5.90
CA MET A 78 -3.84 -4.10 4.46
C MET A 78 -4.57 -5.40 4.12
N ALA A 79 -5.45 -5.34 3.13
CA ALA A 79 -6.14 -6.49 2.59
C ALA A 79 -5.46 -6.96 1.29
N TYR A 80 -5.56 -8.25 1.02
CA TYR A 80 -4.90 -8.88 -0.11
C TYR A 80 -5.94 -9.42 -1.10
N PRO A 81 -5.95 -8.93 -2.36
CA PRO A 81 -6.76 -9.53 -3.41
C PRO A 81 -6.41 -11.00 -3.63
N LEU A 82 -7.28 -11.72 -4.33
CA LEU A 82 -7.02 -13.11 -4.67
C LEU A 82 -5.73 -13.22 -5.50
N PRO A 83 -4.73 -14.01 -5.05
CA PRO A 83 -3.47 -14.14 -5.75
C PRO A 83 -3.57 -15.08 -6.94
N LYS A 84 -2.57 -14.98 -7.82
CA LYS A 84 -2.29 -15.98 -8.85
C LYS A 84 -1.23 -16.95 -8.35
N ARG A 85 -1.31 -18.19 -8.81
CA ARG A 85 -0.28 -19.19 -8.61
C ARG A 85 0.75 -19.09 -9.74
N PHE A 86 2.01 -19.06 -9.36
CA PHE A 86 3.14 -19.11 -10.26
C PHE A 86 3.94 -20.39 -9.97
N SER A 87 4.20 -21.18 -10.99
CA SER A 87 5.01 -22.40 -10.88
C SER A 87 6.27 -22.24 -11.71
N LEU A 88 7.43 -22.39 -11.07
CA LEU A 88 8.72 -22.34 -11.72
C LEU A 88 9.69 -23.31 -11.02
N PHE A 89 10.34 -24.16 -11.79
CA PHE A 89 11.31 -25.16 -11.28
C PHE A 89 10.78 -26.02 -10.13
N GLY A 90 9.48 -26.40 -10.18
CA GLY A 90 8.85 -27.21 -9.15
C GLY A 90 8.47 -26.45 -7.87
N LEU A 91 8.69 -25.14 -7.84
CA LEU A 91 8.28 -24.26 -6.75
C LEU A 91 6.96 -23.58 -7.10
N ASP A 92 6.03 -23.58 -6.15
CA ASP A 92 4.78 -22.85 -6.26
C ASP A 92 4.82 -21.59 -5.40
N THR A 93 4.55 -20.45 -6.02
CA THR A 93 4.44 -19.17 -5.33
C THR A 93 3.10 -18.51 -5.62
N TYR A 94 2.67 -17.62 -4.74
CA TYR A 94 1.39 -16.93 -4.84
C TYR A 94 1.62 -15.43 -4.76
N GLY A 95 1.08 -14.70 -5.72
CA GLY A 95 1.28 -13.27 -5.82
C GLY A 95 0.59 -12.65 -7.01
N TYR A 96 1.16 -11.58 -7.51
CA TYR A 96 0.54 -10.73 -8.53
C TYR A 96 1.57 -10.33 -9.58
N GLY A 97 1.11 -10.30 -10.82
CA GLY A 97 1.84 -9.72 -11.95
C GLY A 97 1.17 -8.45 -12.46
N ASP A 98 1.80 -7.74 -13.36
CA ASP A 98 1.32 -6.52 -14.03
C ASP A 98 0.99 -5.37 -13.06
N ALA A 99 -0.17 -5.43 -12.43
CA ALA A 99 -0.59 -4.43 -11.44
C ALA A 99 -1.48 -5.06 -10.39
N VAL A 100 -1.42 -4.54 -9.17
CA VAL A 100 -2.28 -4.95 -8.07
C VAL A 100 -2.60 -3.75 -7.18
N MET A 101 -3.82 -3.69 -6.68
CA MET A 101 -4.25 -2.72 -5.69
C MET A 101 -4.61 -3.44 -4.39
N PHE A 102 -3.85 -3.15 -3.34
CA PHE A 102 -4.10 -3.65 -1.99
C PHE A 102 -4.96 -2.64 -1.24
N PRO A 103 -6.20 -2.94 -0.88
CA PRO A 103 -6.99 -2.05 -0.02
C PRO A 103 -6.35 -1.89 1.35
N VAL A 104 -6.31 -0.66 1.84
CA VAL A 104 -5.71 -0.32 3.13
C VAL A 104 -6.71 0.48 3.94
N ARG A 105 -6.87 0.17 5.21
CA ARG A 105 -7.69 0.93 6.15
C ARG A 105 -6.83 1.54 7.24
N LEU A 106 -7.04 2.83 7.48
CA LEU A 106 -6.42 3.56 8.56
C LEU A 106 -7.47 3.94 9.60
N SER A 107 -7.16 3.68 10.86
CA SER A 107 -7.94 4.14 12.02
C SER A 107 -7.01 4.65 13.11
N GLY A 108 -7.59 5.24 14.17
CA GLY A 108 -6.82 5.80 15.28
C GLY A 108 -6.27 7.21 15.03
N HIS A 109 -6.54 7.81 13.87
CA HIS A 109 -6.26 9.22 13.61
C HIS A 109 -7.30 10.11 14.30
N LEU A 110 -7.00 11.40 14.43
CA LEU A 110 -7.92 12.39 15.01
C LEU A 110 -8.90 12.90 13.95
N PRO A 111 -10.21 12.58 14.03
CA PRO A 111 -11.20 13.11 13.09
C PRO A 111 -11.21 14.64 13.09
N GLY A 112 -11.43 15.24 11.91
CA GLY A 112 -11.48 16.68 11.75
C GLY A 112 -10.13 17.38 11.71
N GLN A 113 -9.02 16.64 11.84
CA GLN A 113 -7.66 17.16 11.78
C GLN A 113 -6.96 16.74 10.49
N PRO A 114 -5.98 17.54 10.00
CA PRO A 114 -5.15 17.09 8.89
C PRO A 114 -4.42 15.79 9.24
N LEU A 115 -4.20 14.95 8.24
CA LEU A 115 -3.46 13.70 8.38
C LEU A 115 -2.14 13.77 7.61
N ASP A 116 -1.06 13.42 8.27
CA ASP A 116 0.24 13.15 7.65
C ASP A 116 0.64 11.72 8.04
N LEU A 117 0.35 10.78 7.16
CA LEU A 117 0.65 9.36 7.37
C LEU A 117 1.94 9.00 6.64
N GLN A 118 2.89 8.44 7.37
CA GLN A 118 4.12 7.89 6.81
C GLN A 118 4.19 6.40 7.11
N VAL A 119 4.45 5.62 6.08
CA VAL A 119 4.52 4.17 6.15
C VAL A 119 5.78 3.67 5.45
N ASP A 120 6.19 2.46 5.79
CA ASP A 120 7.28 1.77 5.13
C ASP A 120 6.75 0.55 4.39
N LEU A 121 7.05 0.49 3.10
CA LEU A 121 6.81 -0.69 2.28
C LEU A 121 7.98 -1.64 2.44
N ASN A 122 7.67 -2.89 2.71
CA ASN A 122 8.63 -3.99 2.72
C ASN A 122 8.12 -5.11 1.81
N ALA A 123 8.80 -5.29 0.70
CA ALA A 123 8.39 -6.25 -0.32
C ALA A 123 9.59 -6.82 -1.06
N LEU A 124 9.33 -7.84 -1.84
CA LEU A 124 10.27 -8.45 -2.75
C LEU A 124 9.63 -8.55 -4.13
N VAL A 125 10.30 -8.10 -5.16
CA VAL A 125 9.86 -8.27 -6.54
C VAL A 125 10.82 -9.19 -7.27
N CYS A 126 10.25 -10.13 -8.01
CA CYS A 126 11.03 -11.19 -8.64
C CYS A 126 10.64 -11.40 -10.10
N SER A 127 11.64 -11.66 -10.90
CA SER A 127 11.54 -12.27 -12.23
C SER A 127 12.48 -13.48 -12.21
N ASP A 128 13.57 -13.49 -12.98
CA ASP A 128 14.63 -14.51 -12.86
C ASP A 128 15.51 -14.29 -11.61
N ILE A 129 15.51 -13.07 -11.11
CA ILE A 129 16.15 -12.67 -9.87
C ILE A 129 15.13 -12.00 -8.95
N CYS A 130 15.45 -11.93 -7.67
CA CYS A 130 14.63 -11.22 -6.69
C CYS A 130 15.36 -9.96 -6.21
N VAL A 131 14.64 -8.85 -6.15
CA VAL A 131 15.14 -7.56 -5.72
C VAL A 131 14.27 -7.02 -4.60
N PRO A 132 14.86 -6.57 -3.47
CA PRO A 132 14.10 -5.90 -2.44
C PRO A 132 13.40 -4.65 -3.00
N PHE A 133 12.13 -4.49 -2.63
CA PHE A 133 11.33 -3.32 -2.99
C PHE A 133 10.83 -2.69 -1.70
N ASN A 134 11.69 -1.90 -1.08
CA ASN A 134 11.49 -1.31 0.24
C ASN A 134 11.66 0.20 0.17
N GLY A 135 10.85 0.90 0.93
CA GLY A 135 11.02 2.34 1.07
C GLY A 135 9.83 3.03 1.72
N PRO A 136 9.99 4.32 2.04
CA PRO A 136 8.95 5.11 2.64
C PRO A 136 7.91 5.57 1.62
N LEU A 137 6.66 5.59 2.07
CA LEU A 137 5.53 6.17 1.37
C LEU A 137 4.77 7.09 2.32
N ALA A 138 4.14 8.12 1.79
CA ALA A 138 3.34 9.04 2.58
C ALA A 138 2.02 9.36 1.89
N VAL A 139 1.00 9.62 2.70
CA VAL A 139 -0.24 10.25 2.25
C VAL A 139 -0.55 11.41 3.18
N ARG A 140 -0.90 12.56 2.60
CA ARG A 140 -1.28 13.76 3.32
C ARG A 140 -2.67 14.17 2.89
N LEU A 141 -3.54 14.32 3.88
CA LEU A 141 -4.91 14.79 3.67
C LEU A 141 -5.15 16.06 4.50
N PRO A 142 -5.71 17.11 3.90
CA PRO A 142 -6.14 18.26 4.67
C PRO A 142 -7.36 17.93 5.52
N ALA A 143 -7.63 18.76 6.52
CA ALA A 143 -8.95 18.83 7.14
C ALA A 143 -9.96 19.36 6.12
N GLY A 144 -11.21 19.01 6.29
CA GLY A 144 -12.28 19.45 5.41
C GLY A 144 -13.21 18.30 5.02
N ALA A 145 -14.14 18.57 4.10
CA ALA A 145 -15.11 17.58 3.68
C ALA A 145 -14.46 16.38 3.00
N ALA A 146 -14.77 15.19 3.47
CA ALA A 146 -14.25 13.93 2.94
C ALA A 146 -14.96 13.55 1.62
N ARG A 147 -14.74 14.36 0.59
CA ARG A 147 -15.28 14.09 -0.74
C ARG A 147 -14.54 12.92 -1.38
N PRO A 148 -15.23 12.10 -2.20
CA PRO A 148 -14.55 11.05 -2.95
C PRO A 148 -13.44 11.61 -3.84
N SER A 149 -12.26 10.99 -3.78
CA SER A 149 -11.15 11.29 -4.69
C SER A 149 -11.38 10.66 -6.06
N ILE A 150 -10.51 10.98 -7.01
CA ILE A 150 -10.50 10.32 -8.33
C ILE A 150 -10.24 8.81 -8.24
N TYR A 151 -9.69 8.34 -7.12
CA TYR A 151 -9.37 6.91 -6.90
C TYR A 151 -10.47 6.15 -6.14
N SER A 152 -11.52 6.84 -5.68
CA SER A 152 -12.50 6.22 -4.78
C SER A 152 -13.21 5.02 -5.41
N ARG A 153 -13.51 5.09 -6.70
CA ARG A 153 -14.19 4.01 -7.42
C ARG A 153 -13.31 2.78 -7.59
N GLU A 154 -12.04 2.99 -7.93
CA GLU A 154 -11.08 1.89 -8.09
C GLU A 154 -10.79 1.21 -6.74
N ILE A 155 -10.64 1.99 -5.69
CA ILE A 155 -10.43 1.47 -4.33
C ILE A 155 -11.64 0.67 -3.86
N ALA A 156 -12.85 1.17 -4.09
CA ALA A 156 -14.08 0.44 -3.75
C ALA A 156 -14.19 -0.88 -4.52
N ARG A 157 -13.83 -0.89 -5.80
CA ARG A 157 -13.80 -2.11 -6.61
C ARG A 157 -12.79 -3.11 -6.10
N ALA A 158 -11.57 -2.67 -5.79
CA ALA A 158 -10.53 -3.52 -5.22
C ALA A 158 -10.96 -4.10 -3.87
N THR A 159 -11.59 -3.31 -3.02
CA THR A 159 -12.11 -3.75 -1.72
C THR A 159 -13.18 -4.83 -1.88
N ALA A 160 -14.06 -4.69 -2.87
CA ALA A 160 -15.13 -5.66 -3.15
C ALA A 160 -14.58 -7.01 -3.65
N LEU A 161 -13.39 -7.02 -4.25
CA LEU A 161 -12.75 -8.22 -4.78
C LEU A 161 -11.91 -8.99 -3.75
N VAL A 162 -11.71 -8.43 -2.56
CA VAL A 162 -10.98 -9.13 -1.50
C VAL A 162 -11.85 -10.30 -1.01
N PRO A 163 -11.29 -11.53 -0.94
CA PRO A 163 -12.00 -12.67 -0.40
C PRO A 163 -12.45 -12.43 1.03
N ARG A 164 -13.70 -12.71 1.33
CA ARG A 164 -14.19 -12.68 2.71
C ARG A 164 -13.70 -13.93 3.43
N GLU A 165 -13.17 -13.74 4.62
CA GLU A 165 -12.93 -14.87 5.51
C GLU A 165 -14.28 -15.45 5.91
N THR A 166 -14.54 -16.69 5.47
CA THR A 166 -15.66 -17.43 6.00
C THR A 166 -15.26 -17.94 7.38
N SER A 167 -15.86 -17.36 8.40
CA SER A 167 -15.78 -17.95 9.74
C SER A 167 -16.43 -19.33 9.71
N SER A 168 -15.63 -20.38 9.84
CA SER A 168 -16.10 -21.73 10.10
C SER A 168 -16.45 -21.91 11.58
#